data_57be73cff49618c2ab25fdee9df09775
#
_entry.id   57be73cff49618c2ab25fdee9df09775
#
_cell.length_a   1.000
_cell.length_b   1.000
_cell.length_c   1.000
_cell.angle_alpha   90.00
_cell.angle_beta   90.00
_cell.angle_gamma   90.00
#
_symmetry.space_group_name_H-M   'P 1'
#
loop_
_entity.id
_entity.type
_entity.pdbx_description
1 polymer ?
#
loop_
_entity_poly.entity_id
_entity_poly.type
_entity_poly.pdbx_seq_one_letter_code
_entity_poly.pdbx_strand_id
1 'polypeptide(L)'
;MKNRRSIVILASACLLIILTAAACSQKPLKKPGSPNVKDDHSYVFPGEFEKQQAVWMQWPSEVYNAGSDPVNPVMVSVVKGLAPYTRVNLLSRSEEETAEIKNLLKQSGLSGDNVHYYIVDHLSIWARDVGPIFVKNEKGKLNVVDFGFNNYSRDGDPDYIDVESRVDRRTAQLLGLPVVDSKLVSEGGAIESNGRGTLMVTESVALARNPGMSKKQIEDEYKRVLGIKKVIWLKKGLAEDDRITSGHINEVARFANPSTILLAQVLPDDRDASAISQESYRRLEENYGILRDSTDQDGKPFKIIRIPMPPTLYGEASGSGDKPVRSYINYAVTNGAVLFQDFWKPGRPDALKTVEEQVKDTFREVFPGRDIVGIDAENVNRWGGGIHCITQHMPAG
;
A
#
# COMPACT_ATOMS: atom_id res chain seq x y z
N MET A 1 38.18 28.29 63.37
CA MET A 1 39.19 28.87 62.43
C MET A 1 38.46 29.19 61.14
N LYS A 2 38.35 30.47 60.79
CA LYS A 2 37.58 31.02 59.66
C LYS A 2 38.46 31.01 58.40
N ASN A 3 37.91 30.53 57.29
CA ASN A 3 38.50 30.83 55.98
C ASN A 3 37.43 31.50 55.09
N ARG A 4 37.66 32.77 54.83
CA ARG A 4 36.97 33.59 53.85
C ARG A 4 37.44 33.21 52.45
N ARG A 5 36.53 32.97 51.52
CA ARG A 5 36.84 32.95 50.10
C ARG A 5 36.25 34.20 49.46
N SER A 6 37.18 34.97 48.87
CA SER A 6 36.91 36.20 48.12
C SER A 6 36.23 35.88 46.77
N ILE A 7 35.18 36.64 46.47
CA ILE A 7 34.47 36.62 45.17
C ILE A 7 35.16 37.65 44.30
N VAL A 8 35.71 37.24 43.17
CA VAL A 8 36.18 38.09 42.09
C VAL A 8 35.07 38.25 41.07
N ILE A 9 34.55 39.48 40.95
CA ILE A 9 33.56 39.84 39.91
C ILE A 9 34.36 40.26 38.68
N LEU A 10 34.28 39.49 37.59
CA LEU A 10 34.73 39.92 36.25
C LEU A 10 33.51 40.45 35.49
N ALA A 11 33.53 41.75 35.24
CA ALA A 11 32.60 42.38 34.35
C ALA A 11 33.04 42.10 32.88
N SER A 12 32.24 41.35 32.15
CA SER A 12 32.42 41.19 30.68
C SER A 12 31.42 42.09 29.99
N ALA A 13 31.93 43.04 29.22
CA ALA A 13 31.16 43.92 28.36
C ALA A 13 30.59 43.09 27.19
N CYS A 14 29.26 42.97 27.12
CA CYS A 14 28.56 42.41 25.96
C CYS A 14 28.49 43.46 24.85
N LEU A 15 29.24 43.22 23.79
CA LEU A 15 29.11 43.92 22.52
C LEU A 15 27.92 43.33 21.76
N LEU A 16 26.80 44.06 21.69
CA LEU A 16 25.61 43.68 20.89
C LEU A 16 25.93 43.86 19.41
N ILE A 17 26.23 42.79 18.70
CA ILE A 17 26.22 42.76 17.24
C ILE A 17 24.77 42.44 16.83
N ILE A 18 24.06 43.45 16.32
CA ILE A 18 22.75 43.29 15.68
C ILE A 18 23.01 42.72 14.29
N LEU A 19 22.90 41.40 14.16
CA LEU A 19 22.77 40.72 12.87
C LEU A 19 21.34 40.86 12.38
N THR A 20 21.11 41.75 11.41
CA THR A 20 19.87 41.78 10.65
C THR A 20 19.82 40.53 9.78
N ALA A 21 19.12 39.49 10.24
CA ALA A 21 18.75 38.35 9.43
C ALA A 21 17.75 38.84 8.38
N ALA A 22 18.18 39.00 7.15
CA ALA A 22 17.28 39.12 6.02
C ALA A 22 16.60 37.78 5.85
N ALA A 23 15.34 37.68 6.31
CA ALA A 23 14.48 36.55 6.05
C ALA A 23 14.22 36.49 4.54
N CYS A 24 14.99 35.67 3.84
CA CYS A 24 14.65 35.24 2.49
C CYS A 24 13.36 34.37 2.64
N SER A 25 12.24 35.04 2.46
CA SER A 25 10.95 34.37 2.22
C SER A 25 11.08 33.61 0.90
N GLN A 26 11.46 32.34 0.97
CA GLN A 26 11.31 31.43 -0.16
C GLN A 26 9.83 31.24 -0.39
N LYS A 27 9.30 31.89 -1.44
CA LYS A 27 7.98 31.57 -1.97
C LYS A 27 7.96 30.08 -2.29
N PRO A 28 6.87 29.35 -1.94
CA PRO A 28 6.73 27.96 -2.36
C PRO A 28 6.89 27.88 -3.87
N LEU A 29 7.78 27.00 -4.33
CA LEU A 29 8.00 26.73 -5.74
C LEU A 29 6.64 26.36 -6.36
N LYS A 30 6.12 27.22 -7.24
CA LYS A 30 4.98 26.88 -8.08
C LYS A 30 5.36 25.59 -8.82
N LYS A 31 4.51 24.55 -8.70
CA LYS A 31 4.58 23.35 -9.55
C LYS A 31 4.79 23.84 -11.01
N PRO A 32 5.78 23.32 -11.75
CA PRO A 32 5.88 23.66 -13.17
C PRO A 32 4.56 23.28 -13.81
N GLY A 33 3.86 24.26 -14.39
CA GLY A 33 2.60 24.04 -15.05
C GLY A 33 2.80 23.04 -16.17
N SER A 34 2.29 21.83 -16.01
CA SER A 34 2.03 20.93 -17.13
C SER A 34 1.15 21.69 -18.12
N PRO A 35 1.36 21.55 -19.44
CA PRO A 35 0.48 22.17 -20.41
C PRO A 35 -0.96 21.73 -20.07
N ASN A 36 -1.87 22.69 -19.95
CA ASN A 36 -3.30 22.46 -19.77
C ASN A 36 -3.80 21.58 -20.93
N VAL A 37 -3.65 20.27 -20.79
CA VAL A 37 -4.37 19.31 -21.60
C VAL A 37 -5.82 19.43 -21.14
N LYS A 38 -6.70 19.88 -22.03
CA LYS A 38 -8.15 19.82 -21.77
C LYS A 38 -8.46 18.40 -21.37
N ASP A 39 -8.95 18.21 -20.14
CA ASP A 39 -9.29 16.92 -19.50
C ASP A 39 -10.56 16.32 -20.16
N ASP A 40 -10.48 16.00 -21.44
CA ASP A 40 -11.54 15.34 -22.21
C ASP A 40 -11.18 13.86 -22.47
N HIS A 41 -10.29 13.30 -21.64
CA HIS A 41 -9.87 11.92 -21.76
C HIS A 41 -10.68 11.02 -20.81
N SER A 42 -11.39 10.06 -21.38
CA SER A 42 -11.95 8.97 -20.58
C SER A 42 -10.85 7.98 -20.25
N TYR A 43 -10.63 7.78 -18.95
CA TYR A 43 -9.70 6.78 -18.44
C TYR A 43 -10.45 5.50 -18.06
N VAL A 44 -9.70 4.40 -17.95
CA VAL A 44 -10.14 3.15 -17.33
C VAL A 44 -9.09 2.77 -16.30
N PHE A 45 -9.52 2.54 -15.06
CA PHE A 45 -8.69 1.96 -14.01
C PHE A 45 -8.86 0.44 -14.04
N PRO A 46 -7.87 -0.34 -14.54
CA PRO A 46 -7.99 -1.78 -14.68
C PRO A 46 -8.11 -2.47 -13.32
N GLY A 47 -8.78 -3.63 -13.31
CA GLY A 47 -8.76 -4.52 -12.14
C GLY A 47 -7.41 -5.25 -12.05
N GLU A 48 -6.92 -5.48 -10.84
CA GLU A 48 -5.62 -6.13 -10.64
C GLU A 48 -5.58 -7.58 -11.15
N PHE A 49 -6.73 -8.25 -11.20
CA PHE A 49 -6.87 -9.59 -11.78
C PHE A 49 -6.72 -9.65 -13.31
N GLU A 50 -6.69 -8.49 -14.01
CA GLU A 50 -6.50 -8.41 -15.46
C GLU A 50 -5.03 -8.66 -15.83
N LYS A 51 -4.75 -8.82 -17.14
CA LYS A 51 -3.38 -9.06 -17.62
C LYS A 51 -2.44 -7.92 -17.26
N GLN A 52 -1.30 -8.26 -16.70
CA GLN A 52 -0.28 -7.33 -16.24
C GLN A 52 0.96 -7.38 -17.13
N GLN A 53 1.61 -6.23 -17.30
CA GLN A 53 2.93 -6.11 -17.93
C GLN A 53 4.05 -6.33 -16.92
N ALA A 54 3.88 -5.83 -15.70
CA ALA A 54 4.88 -5.93 -14.63
C ALA A 54 4.24 -5.75 -13.24
N VAL A 55 5.02 -6.10 -12.23
CA VAL A 55 4.79 -5.71 -10.83
C VAL A 55 5.97 -4.87 -10.36
N TRP A 56 5.70 -3.73 -9.72
CA TRP A 56 6.70 -2.84 -9.14
C TRP A 56 6.87 -3.12 -7.66
N MET A 57 8.10 -3.02 -7.17
CA MET A 57 8.46 -3.12 -5.76
C MET A 57 9.56 -2.09 -5.44
N GLN A 58 9.60 -1.60 -4.20
CA GLN A 58 10.65 -0.73 -3.67
C GLN A 58 11.58 -1.55 -2.79
N TRP A 59 12.90 -1.47 -3.04
CA TRP A 59 13.84 -2.24 -2.23
C TRP A 59 14.01 -1.61 -0.84
N PRO A 60 14.00 -2.41 0.24
CA PRO A 60 14.08 -1.91 1.61
C PRO A 60 15.36 -1.11 1.88
N SER A 61 15.24 0.01 2.57
CA SER A 61 16.39 0.69 3.16
C SER A 61 16.94 -0.10 4.37
N GLU A 62 18.11 0.31 4.87
CA GLU A 62 18.75 -0.37 6.00
C GLU A 62 17.85 -0.44 7.25
N VAL A 63 16.99 0.57 7.46
CA VAL A 63 16.09 0.62 8.63
C VAL A 63 15.16 -0.60 8.68
N TYR A 64 14.73 -1.11 7.53
CA TYR A 64 13.85 -2.30 7.44
C TYR A 64 14.60 -3.62 7.67
N ASN A 65 15.92 -3.58 7.68
CA ASN A 65 16.78 -4.76 7.88
C ASN A 65 17.57 -4.71 9.18
N ALA A 66 17.42 -3.63 9.95
CA ALA A 66 18.03 -3.51 11.26
C ALA A 66 17.33 -4.42 12.29
N GLY A 67 18.09 -5.15 13.10
CA GLY A 67 17.54 -5.99 14.17
C GLY A 67 17.34 -7.45 13.79
N SER A 68 16.43 -8.12 14.52
CA SER A 68 16.20 -9.57 14.43
C SER A 68 15.30 -10.01 13.27
N ASP A 69 14.54 -9.08 12.69
CA ASP A 69 13.47 -9.39 11.76
C ASP A 69 13.65 -8.66 10.40
N PRO A 70 14.72 -8.97 9.66
CA PRO A 70 15.02 -8.27 8.40
C PRO A 70 13.95 -8.53 7.33
N VAL A 71 13.64 -7.51 6.54
CA VAL A 71 12.62 -7.56 5.48
C VAL A 71 13.17 -8.15 4.17
N ASN A 72 14.46 -8.05 3.91
CA ASN A 72 15.08 -8.57 2.69
C ASN A 72 14.71 -10.03 2.34
N PRO A 73 14.67 -11.01 3.28
CA PRO A 73 14.24 -12.36 2.95
C PRO A 73 12.81 -12.45 2.41
N VAL A 74 11.90 -11.63 2.94
CA VAL A 74 10.51 -11.54 2.42
C VAL A 74 10.51 -10.97 1.02
N MET A 75 11.25 -9.88 0.77
CA MET A 75 11.36 -9.28 -0.56
C MET A 75 11.88 -10.27 -1.60
N VAL A 76 12.95 -11.00 -1.26
CA VAL A 76 13.49 -12.07 -2.10
C VAL A 76 12.44 -13.14 -2.40
N SER A 77 11.68 -13.57 -1.39
CA SER A 77 10.63 -14.59 -1.56
C SER A 77 9.50 -14.10 -2.46
N VAL A 78 9.08 -12.83 -2.32
CA VAL A 78 8.06 -12.22 -3.18
C VAL A 78 8.57 -12.11 -4.62
N VAL A 79 9.80 -11.62 -4.85
CA VAL A 79 10.40 -11.54 -6.19
C VAL A 79 10.46 -12.94 -6.82
N LYS A 80 10.87 -13.97 -6.08
CA LYS A 80 10.90 -15.36 -6.56
C LYS A 80 9.52 -15.90 -6.91
N GLY A 81 8.50 -15.52 -6.14
CA GLY A 81 7.11 -15.89 -6.40
C GLY A 81 6.51 -15.18 -7.62
N LEU A 82 6.96 -13.97 -7.95
CA LEU A 82 6.46 -13.17 -9.07
C LEU A 82 7.17 -13.44 -10.39
N ALA A 83 8.52 -13.55 -10.38
CA ALA A 83 9.36 -13.56 -11.56
C ALA A 83 9.04 -14.67 -12.60
N PRO A 84 8.56 -15.87 -12.20
CA PRO A 84 8.14 -16.88 -13.18
C PRO A 84 6.92 -16.49 -14.03
N TYR A 85 6.10 -15.56 -13.55
CA TYR A 85 4.78 -15.26 -14.14
C TYR A 85 4.67 -13.87 -14.73
N THR A 86 5.49 -12.93 -14.25
CA THR A 86 5.44 -11.53 -14.70
C THR A 86 6.80 -10.86 -14.53
N ARG A 87 7.02 -9.78 -15.27
CA ARG A 87 8.17 -8.93 -15.04
C ARG A 87 8.10 -8.30 -13.63
N VAL A 88 9.20 -8.30 -12.92
CA VAL A 88 9.36 -7.60 -11.66
C VAL A 88 10.26 -6.38 -11.87
N ASN A 89 9.73 -5.20 -11.59
CA ASN A 89 10.47 -3.95 -11.65
C ASN A 89 10.84 -3.53 -10.23
N LEU A 90 12.12 -3.52 -9.91
CA LEU A 90 12.63 -3.15 -8.60
C LEU A 90 13.16 -1.71 -8.64
N LEU A 91 12.67 -0.88 -7.73
CA LEU A 91 13.26 0.41 -7.46
C LEU A 91 14.42 0.23 -6.48
N SER A 92 15.55 0.84 -6.81
CA SER A 92 16.75 0.98 -5.98
C SER A 92 17.14 2.46 -5.91
N ARG A 93 18.00 2.82 -4.97
CA ARG A 93 18.42 4.22 -4.74
C ARG A 93 19.70 4.58 -5.48
N SER A 94 20.52 3.55 -5.81
CA SER A 94 21.81 3.76 -6.50
C SER A 94 22.22 2.55 -7.36
N GLU A 95 23.27 2.71 -8.16
CA GLU A 95 23.89 1.60 -8.90
C GLU A 95 24.54 0.58 -7.96
N GLU A 96 25.13 1.03 -6.85
CA GLU A 96 25.74 0.16 -5.84
C GLU A 96 24.69 -0.72 -5.23
N GLU A 97 23.57 -0.16 -4.76
CA GLU A 97 22.44 -0.92 -4.22
C GLU A 97 21.86 -1.88 -5.25
N THR A 98 21.74 -1.44 -6.51
CA THR A 98 21.32 -2.31 -7.61
C THR A 98 22.23 -3.53 -7.74
N ALA A 99 23.54 -3.34 -7.62
CA ALA A 99 24.51 -4.45 -7.69
C ALA A 99 24.37 -5.41 -6.50
N GLU A 100 24.13 -4.89 -5.31
CA GLU A 100 23.88 -5.69 -4.10
C GLU A 100 22.59 -6.52 -4.23
N ILE A 101 21.50 -5.92 -4.70
CA ILE A 101 20.22 -6.61 -4.94
C ILE A 101 20.41 -7.74 -5.94
N LYS A 102 21.06 -7.49 -7.09
CA LYS A 102 21.36 -8.51 -8.10
C LYS A 102 22.13 -9.68 -7.51
N ASN A 103 23.11 -9.39 -6.67
CA ASN A 103 23.93 -10.41 -6.02
C ASN A 103 23.11 -11.26 -5.04
N LEU A 104 22.28 -10.61 -4.22
CA LEU A 104 21.41 -11.28 -3.26
C LEU A 104 20.39 -12.19 -3.96
N LEU A 105 19.73 -11.70 -5.01
CA LEU A 105 18.78 -12.50 -5.80
C LEU A 105 19.47 -13.69 -6.48
N LYS A 106 20.66 -13.50 -7.05
CA LYS A 106 21.47 -14.59 -7.63
C LYS A 106 21.84 -15.64 -6.59
N GLN A 107 22.29 -15.24 -5.40
CA GLN A 107 22.59 -16.15 -4.30
C GLN A 107 21.35 -16.94 -3.83
N SER A 108 20.15 -16.36 -3.95
CA SER A 108 18.89 -17.04 -3.65
C SER A 108 18.43 -18.02 -4.74
N GLY A 109 19.20 -18.19 -5.83
CA GLY A 109 18.89 -19.08 -6.95
C GLY A 109 17.97 -18.48 -8.01
N LEU A 110 17.76 -17.15 -8.03
CA LEU A 110 16.97 -16.51 -9.06
C LEU A 110 17.87 -16.17 -10.28
N SER A 111 17.54 -16.72 -11.46
CA SER A 111 18.10 -16.29 -12.74
C SER A 111 17.31 -15.05 -13.22
N GLY A 112 18.03 -13.93 -13.44
CA GLY A 112 17.46 -12.58 -13.41
C GLY A 112 16.70 -12.07 -14.65
N ASP A 113 16.31 -12.90 -15.63
CA ASP A 113 15.79 -12.42 -16.92
C ASP A 113 14.49 -11.61 -16.84
N ASN A 114 13.68 -11.84 -15.80
CA ASN A 114 12.41 -11.14 -15.58
C ASN A 114 12.47 -10.05 -14.50
N VAL A 115 13.66 -9.75 -13.96
CA VAL A 115 13.84 -8.71 -12.95
C VAL A 115 14.57 -7.51 -13.56
N HIS A 116 13.92 -6.37 -13.53
CA HIS A 116 14.43 -5.12 -14.06
C HIS A 116 14.62 -4.10 -12.93
N TYR A 117 15.63 -3.24 -13.05
CA TYR A 117 16.04 -2.34 -12.00
C TYR A 117 15.94 -0.90 -12.49
N TYR A 118 15.45 -0.03 -11.62
CA TYR A 118 15.27 1.39 -11.89
C TYR A 118 15.74 2.21 -10.69
N ILE A 119 16.50 3.25 -10.93
CA ILE A 119 17.01 4.11 -9.87
C ILE A 119 16.01 5.24 -9.63
N VAL A 120 15.34 5.18 -8.49
CA VAL A 120 14.40 6.18 -7.99
C VAL A 120 14.58 6.31 -6.48
N ASP A 121 14.81 7.52 -5.99
CA ASP A 121 14.86 7.76 -4.55
C ASP A 121 13.54 7.39 -3.90
N HIS A 122 13.63 6.60 -2.84
CA HIS A 122 12.54 6.19 -1.97
C HIS A 122 13.10 5.80 -0.62
N LEU A 123 12.29 5.82 0.42
CA LEU A 123 12.68 5.49 1.79
C LEU A 123 11.90 4.30 2.33
N SER A 124 10.66 4.11 1.85
CA SER A 124 9.77 3.04 2.28
C SER A 124 9.80 1.82 1.34
N ILE A 125 9.11 0.76 1.78
CA ILE A 125 8.86 -0.44 0.98
C ILE A 125 7.46 -0.45 0.34
N TRP A 126 6.67 0.58 0.59
CA TRP A 126 5.23 0.61 0.32
C TRP A 126 4.94 1.02 -1.12
N ALA A 127 5.43 0.21 -2.08
CA ALA A 127 5.23 0.45 -3.52
C ALA A 127 3.75 0.55 -3.93
N ARG A 128 2.83 -0.05 -3.18
CA ARG A 128 1.39 0.07 -3.38
C ARG A 128 0.90 1.49 -3.15
N ASP A 129 1.45 2.16 -2.14
CA ASP A 129 0.89 3.41 -1.64
C ASP A 129 1.52 4.65 -2.27
N VAL A 130 2.79 4.58 -2.61
CA VAL A 130 3.53 5.71 -3.20
C VAL A 130 3.99 5.46 -4.64
N GLY A 131 3.84 4.21 -5.12
CA GLY A 131 4.17 3.85 -6.50
C GLY A 131 3.13 4.30 -7.52
N PRO A 132 3.44 4.14 -8.83
CA PRO A 132 2.59 4.65 -9.91
C PRO A 132 1.24 3.94 -9.99
N ILE A 133 0.15 4.69 -9.94
CA ILE A 133 -1.19 4.19 -10.19
C ILE A 133 -1.49 4.34 -11.69
N PHE A 134 -1.61 3.20 -12.37
CA PHE A 134 -1.78 3.17 -13.82
C PHE A 134 -3.24 3.19 -14.24
N VAL A 135 -3.56 4.04 -15.20
CA VAL A 135 -4.84 4.05 -15.91
C VAL A 135 -4.60 3.90 -17.41
N LYS A 136 -5.58 3.39 -18.14
CA LYS A 136 -5.57 3.33 -19.60
C LYS A 136 -6.41 4.46 -20.17
N ASN A 137 -5.88 5.15 -21.17
CA ASN A 137 -6.67 6.12 -21.92
C ASN A 137 -7.52 5.41 -23.02
N GLU A 138 -8.32 6.17 -23.77
CA GLU A 138 -9.20 5.65 -24.84
C GLU A 138 -8.47 4.81 -25.91
N LYS A 139 -7.16 5.04 -26.09
CA LYS A 139 -6.32 4.30 -27.05
C LYS A 139 -5.65 3.07 -26.39
N GLY A 140 -6.01 2.72 -25.15
CA GLY A 140 -5.41 1.65 -24.37
C GLY A 140 -4.01 1.96 -23.86
N LYS A 141 -3.47 3.16 -24.07
CA LYS A 141 -2.13 3.54 -23.59
C LYS A 141 -2.15 3.90 -22.12
N LEU A 142 -1.08 3.53 -21.43
CA LEU A 142 -0.92 3.81 -20.01
C LEU A 142 -0.65 5.28 -19.73
N ASN A 143 -1.25 5.77 -18.66
CA ASN A 143 -0.96 7.02 -17.99
C ASN A 143 -0.77 6.70 -16.49
N VAL A 144 -0.09 7.56 -15.76
CA VAL A 144 0.06 7.46 -14.31
C VAL A 144 -0.76 8.56 -13.65
N VAL A 145 -1.58 8.20 -12.67
CA VAL A 145 -2.28 9.18 -11.82
C VAL A 145 -1.38 9.51 -10.65
N ASP A 146 -1.07 10.79 -10.49
CA ASP A 146 -0.33 11.34 -9.35
C ASP A 146 -1.35 11.80 -8.29
N PHE A 147 -1.59 10.96 -7.31
CA PHE A 147 -2.27 11.33 -6.08
C PHE A 147 -1.28 11.93 -5.09
N GLY A 148 -1.73 12.90 -4.29
CA GLY A 148 -0.88 13.39 -3.21
C GLY A 148 -0.63 12.30 -2.15
N PHE A 149 0.54 12.33 -1.52
CA PHE A 149 0.87 11.51 -0.35
C PHE A 149 1.14 12.41 0.86
N ASN A 150 0.55 12.10 2.02
CA ASN A 150 0.65 12.89 3.25
C ASN A 150 0.96 12.04 4.49
N ASN A 151 1.73 10.98 4.31
CA ASN A 151 2.09 10.06 5.39
C ASN A 151 0.86 9.50 6.14
N TYR A 152 -0.16 9.09 5.37
CA TYR A 152 -1.41 8.54 5.92
C TYR A 152 -2.17 9.49 6.85
N SER A 153 -2.07 10.81 6.64
CA SER A 153 -2.59 11.86 7.54
C SER A 153 -2.00 11.85 8.94
N ARG A 154 -0.78 11.33 9.08
CA ARG A 154 -0.02 11.36 10.33
C ARG A 154 1.06 12.42 10.27
N ASP A 155 1.43 12.95 11.43
CA ASP A 155 2.63 13.75 11.54
C ASP A 155 3.85 12.92 11.12
N GLY A 156 4.79 13.55 10.46
CA GLY A 156 5.98 12.85 9.95
C GLY A 156 7.08 13.82 9.54
N ASP A 157 8.22 13.26 9.20
CA ASP A 157 9.35 13.99 8.65
C ASP A 157 8.96 14.59 7.28
N PRO A 158 9.04 15.92 7.10
CA PRO A 158 8.76 16.55 5.82
C PRO A 158 9.61 16.02 4.66
N ASP A 159 10.87 15.68 4.92
CA ASP A 159 11.78 15.14 3.91
C ASP A 159 11.34 13.73 3.47
N TYR A 160 10.87 12.91 4.41
CA TYR A 160 10.27 11.61 4.09
C TYR A 160 9.05 11.76 3.19
N ILE A 161 8.13 12.67 3.56
CA ILE A 161 6.91 12.91 2.79
C ILE A 161 7.24 13.44 1.39
N ASP A 162 8.22 14.34 1.28
CA ASP A 162 8.64 14.91 0.00
C ASP A 162 9.25 13.84 -0.93
N VAL A 163 10.11 12.97 -0.42
CA VAL A 163 10.70 11.87 -1.21
C VAL A 163 9.64 10.90 -1.68
N GLU A 164 8.81 10.39 -0.77
CA GLU A 164 7.79 9.38 -1.06
C GLU A 164 6.71 9.91 -2.02
N SER A 165 6.29 11.17 -1.87
CA SER A 165 5.27 11.78 -2.72
C SER A 165 5.69 12.00 -4.18
N ARG A 166 6.92 11.66 -4.54
CA ARG A 166 7.46 11.83 -5.90
C ARG A 166 7.77 10.51 -6.59
N VAL A 167 7.65 9.37 -5.91
CA VAL A 167 8.04 8.06 -6.45
C VAL A 167 7.25 7.73 -7.71
N ASP A 168 5.94 7.91 -7.70
CA ASP A 168 5.04 7.67 -8.84
C ASP A 168 5.40 8.54 -10.04
N ARG A 169 5.58 9.85 -9.83
CA ARG A 169 5.92 10.80 -10.90
C ARG A 169 7.33 10.54 -11.47
N ARG A 170 8.31 10.23 -10.64
CA ARG A 170 9.66 9.86 -11.09
C ARG A 170 9.64 8.56 -11.89
N THR A 171 8.86 7.58 -11.43
CA THR A 171 8.67 6.32 -12.17
C THR A 171 7.97 6.58 -13.51
N ALA A 172 6.94 7.41 -13.57
CA ALA A 172 6.28 7.80 -14.81
C ALA A 172 7.26 8.47 -15.80
N GLN A 173 8.12 9.37 -15.32
CA GLN A 173 9.16 10.02 -16.13
C GLN A 173 10.15 9.01 -16.73
N LEU A 174 10.63 8.04 -15.93
CA LEU A 174 11.51 6.97 -16.42
C LEU A 174 10.87 6.10 -17.49
N LEU A 175 9.56 5.89 -17.39
CA LEU A 175 8.80 5.12 -18.36
C LEU A 175 8.36 5.95 -19.59
N GLY A 176 8.56 7.26 -19.58
CA GLY A 176 8.05 8.16 -20.63
C GLY A 176 6.51 8.22 -20.67
N LEU A 177 5.84 7.98 -19.54
CA LEU A 177 4.39 7.97 -19.46
C LEU A 177 3.83 9.35 -19.05
N PRO A 178 2.69 9.76 -19.64
CA PRO A 178 1.99 10.97 -19.21
C PRO A 178 1.47 10.83 -17.77
N VAL A 179 1.50 11.94 -17.03
CA VAL A 179 0.99 12.04 -15.67
C VAL A 179 -0.32 12.80 -15.64
N VAL A 180 -1.28 12.27 -14.90
CA VAL A 180 -2.60 12.87 -14.63
C VAL A 180 -2.58 13.38 -13.20
N ASP A 181 -2.50 14.69 -13.01
CA ASP A 181 -2.51 15.29 -11.68
C ASP A 181 -3.89 15.13 -11.01
N SER A 182 -3.93 14.64 -9.78
CA SER A 182 -5.13 14.60 -8.94
C SER A 182 -5.11 15.68 -7.86
N LYS A 183 -6.31 16.10 -7.45
CA LYS A 183 -6.52 16.98 -6.30
C LYS A 183 -6.62 16.22 -4.98
N LEU A 184 -6.77 14.88 -5.05
CA LEU A 184 -6.89 14.03 -3.87
C LEU A 184 -5.53 13.62 -3.35
N VAL A 185 -5.49 13.43 -2.04
CA VAL A 185 -4.53 12.57 -1.37
C VAL A 185 -5.15 11.18 -1.34
N SER A 186 -4.45 10.18 -1.89
CA SER A 186 -4.91 8.80 -1.90
C SER A 186 -3.75 7.85 -2.14
N GLU A 187 -3.76 6.74 -1.46
CA GLU A 187 -2.81 5.65 -1.65
C GLU A 187 -3.42 4.55 -2.53
N GLY A 188 -2.59 3.78 -3.22
CA GLY A 188 -3.07 2.63 -4.00
C GLY A 188 -3.73 1.54 -3.16
N GLY A 189 -3.32 1.40 -1.89
CA GLY A 189 -3.96 0.50 -0.93
C GLY A 189 -5.33 0.97 -0.44
N ALA A 190 -5.67 2.25 -0.65
CA ALA A 190 -6.94 2.85 -0.27
C ALA A 190 -8.05 2.67 -1.31
N ILE A 191 -7.73 2.19 -2.51
CA ILE A 191 -8.65 2.10 -3.66
C ILE A 191 -8.61 0.70 -4.29
N GLU A 192 -9.78 0.18 -4.68
CA GLU A 192 -9.89 -1.13 -5.32
C GLU A 192 -10.89 -1.09 -6.48
N SER A 193 -10.47 -1.51 -7.69
CA SER A 193 -11.25 -1.40 -8.92
C SER A 193 -11.72 -2.74 -9.45
N ASN A 194 -12.97 -2.79 -9.94
CA ASN A 194 -13.46 -3.96 -10.68
C ASN A 194 -13.07 -3.96 -12.18
N GLY A 195 -12.28 -2.99 -12.64
CA GLY A 195 -11.87 -2.86 -14.04
C GLY A 195 -12.98 -2.47 -15.02
N ARG A 196 -14.19 -2.17 -14.54
CA ARG A 196 -15.37 -1.85 -15.37
C ARG A 196 -16.05 -0.53 -14.98
N GLY A 197 -15.48 0.16 -13.98
CA GLY A 197 -15.96 1.45 -13.55
C GLY A 197 -16.58 1.49 -12.15
N THR A 198 -16.49 0.40 -11.37
CA THR A 198 -16.81 0.43 -9.94
C THR A 198 -15.51 0.47 -9.13
N LEU A 199 -15.46 1.39 -8.17
CA LEU A 199 -14.40 1.55 -7.19
C LEU A 199 -14.93 1.24 -5.79
N MET A 200 -14.16 0.53 -4.97
CA MET A 200 -14.40 0.41 -3.52
C MET A 200 -13.37 1.24 -2.77
N VAL A 201 -13.83 1.92 -1.72
CA VAL A 201 -13.00 2.71 -0.79
C VAL A 201 -13.55 2.58 0.62
N THR A 202 -12.73 2.83 1.63
CA THR A 202 -13.20 3.02 2.99
C THR A 202 -13.44 4.51 3.28
N GLU A 203 -14.57 4.81 3.90
CA GLU A 203 -14.96 6.18 4.27
C GLU A 203 -13.95 6.80 5.24
N SER A 204 -13.49 6.00 6.20
CA SER A 204 -12.50 6.44 7.20
C SER A 204 -11.20 6.95 6.56
N VAL A 205 -10.70 6.30 5.52
CA VAL A 205 -9.48 6.71 4.83
C VAL A 205 -9.73 7.90 3.92
N ALA A 206 -10.66 7.78 2.97
CA ALA A 206 -10.85 8.79 1.94
C ALA A 206 -11.19 10.18 2.50
N LEU A 207 -11.98 10.25 3.59
CA LEU A 207 -12.31 11.53 4.24
C LEU A 207 -11.17 12.05 5.11
N ALA A 208 -10.42 11.18 5.81
CA ALA A 208 -9.28 11.60 6.61
C ALA A 208 -8.15 12.17 5.75
N ARG A 209 -7.93 11.60 4.54
CA ARG A 209 -6.92 12.10 3.59
C ARG A 209 -7.29 13.44 2.98
N ASN A 210 -8.60 13.74 2.85
CA ASN A 210 -9.12 14.90 2.14
C ASN A 210 -10.06 15.74 3.04
N PRO A 211 -9.54 16.32 4.16
CA PRO A 211 -10.35 17.08 5.08
C PRO A 211 -10.99 18.28 4.38
N GLY A 212 -12.29 18.50 4.63
CA GLY A 212 -13.07 19.57 4.03
C GLY A 212 -13.69 19.24 2.66
N MET A 213 -13.35 18.09 2.05
CA MET A 213 -14.02 17.61 0.86
C MET A 213 -15.23 16.74 1.20
N SER A 214 -16.33 16.93 0.48
CA SER A 214 -17.49 16.03 0.55
C SER A 214 -17.22 14.74 -0.23
N LYS A 215 -17.95 13.66 0.10
CA LYS A 215 -17.92 12.41 -0.68
C LYS A 215 -18.13 12.66 -2.18
N LYS A 216 -19.07 13.55 -2.51
CA LYS A 216 -19.34 13.88 -3.91
C LYS A 216 -18.13 14.51 -4.60
N GLN A 217 -17.39 15.40 -3.96
CA GLN A 217 -16.19 16.00 -4.53
C GLN A 217 -15.08 14.97 -4.72
N ILE A 218 -14.93 14.04 -3.76
CA ILE A 218 -13.98 12.93 -3.86
C ILE A 218 -14.37 11.99 -5.01
N GLU A 219 -15.65 11.61 -5.12
CA GLU A 219 -16.16 10.79 -6.23
C GLU A 219 -15.95 11.45 -7.59
N ASP A 220 -16.26 12.74 -7.70
CA ASP A 220 -16.10 13.48 -8.95
C ASP A 220 -14.65 13.48 -9.40
N GLU A 221 -13.70 13.57 -8.46
CA GLU A 221 -12.28 13.50 -8.78
C GLU A 221 -11.84 12.08 -9.16
N TYR A 222 -12.28 11.03 -8.45
CA TYR A 222 -12.03 9.64 -8.87
C TYR A 222 -12.62 9.36 -10.27
N LYS A 223 -13.82 9.89 -10.57
CA LYS A 223 -14.41 9.77 -11.90
C LYS A 223 -13.53 10.42 -12.96
N ARG A 224 -12.99 11.60 -12.66
CA ARG A 224 -12.14 12.36 -13.58
C ARG A 224 -10.82 11.65 -13.88
N VAL A 225 -10.10 11.20 -12.83
CA VAL A 225 -8.72 10.69 -13.00
C VAL A 225 -8.64 9.18 -13.23
N LEU A 226 -9.64 8.40 -12.78
CA LEU A 226 -9.67 6.95 -12.88
C LEU A 226 -10.71 6.43 -13.89
N GLY A 227 -11.61 7.29 -14.40
CA GLY A 227 -12.70 6.86 -15.27
C GLY A 227 -13.79 6.04 -14.57
N ILE A 228 -13.94 6.24 -13.26
CA ILE A 228 -14.92 5.52 -12.44
C ILE A 228 -16.32 6.04 -12.69
N LYS A 229 -17.32 5.16 -12.68
CA LYS A 229 -18.74 5.47 -12.80
C LYS A 229 -19.45 5.41 -11.45
N LYS A 230 -19.01 4.52 -10.57
CA LYS A 230 -19.63 4.25 -9.28
C LYS A 230 -18.59 4.02 -8.20
N VAL A 231 -18.82 4.59 -7.01
CA VAL A 231 -18.00 4.36 -5.82
C VAL A 231 -18.86 3.64 -4.76
N ILE A 232 -18.34 2.55 -4.23
CA ILE A 232 -18.88 1.85 -3.05
C ILE A 232 -18.09 2.31 -1.83
N TRP A 233 -18.80 2.89 -0.87
CA TRP A 233 -18.23 3.40 0.37
C TRP A 233 -18.42 2.39 1.50
N LEU A 234 -17.38 1.65 1.84
CA LEU A 234 -17.34 0.90 3.09
C LEU A 234 -17.06 1.87 4.25
N LYS A 235 -17.44 1.50 5.48
CA LYS A 235 -17.34 2.44 6.59
C LYS A 235 -15.92 2.57 7.11
N LYS A 236 -15.38 1.50 7.69
CA LYS A 236 -14.05 1.45 8.30
C LYS A 236 -13.34 0.17 7.88
N GLY A 237 -12.03 0.23 7.84
CA GLY A 237 -11.19 -0.95 7.68
C GLY A 237 -11.04 -1.75 8.97
N LEU A 238 -10.02 -2.61 9.02
CA LEU A 238 -9.71 -3.42 10.20
C LEU A 238 -9.31 -2.52 11.38
N ALA A 239 -9.67 -2.92 12.60
CA ALA A 239 -9.31 -2.18 13.81
C ALA A 239 -7.81 -2.22 14.09
N GLU A 240 -7.14 -3.29 13.66
CA GLU A 240 -5.69 -3.45 13.70
C GLU A 240 -4.97 -2.36 12.89
N ASP A 241 -5.61 -1.85 11.84
CA ASP A 241 -5.05 -0.87 10.91
C ASP A 241 -5.35 0.60 11.27
N ASP A 242 -6.11 0.86 12.33
CA ASP A 242 -6.52 2.21 12.71
C ASP A 242 -5.35 3.19 12.89
N ARG A 243 -4.21 2.71 13.41
CA ARG A 243 -3.01 3.52 13.65
C ARG A 243 -1.99 3.46 12.52
N ILE A 244 -2.19 2.60 11.53
CA ILE A 244 -1.26 2.39 10.42
C ILE A 244 -1.72 3.22 9.22
N THR A 245 -2.81 2.80 8.57
CA THR A 245 -3.35 3.48 7.39
C THR A 245 -4.74 4.07 7.60
N SER A 246 -5.34 3.92 8.78
CA SER A 246 -6.73 4.27 9.12
C SER A 246 -7.78 3.37 8.47
N GLY A 247 -7.37 2.20 7.98
CA GLY A 247 -8.25 1.18 7.44
C GLY A 247 -8.28 1.08 5.91
N HIS A 248 -7.15 0.82 5.28
CA HIS A 248 -7.06 0.58 3.85
C HIS A 248 -8.00 -0.53 3.37
N ILE A 249 -8.55 -0.35 2.16
CA ILE A 249 -9.49 -1.31 1.56
C ILE A 249 -8.83 -2.64 1.22
N ASN A 250 -7.55 -2.65 0.89
CA ASN A 250 -6.79 -3.84 0.50
C ASN A 250 -6.56 -4.86 1.62
N GLU A 251 -6.85 -4.50 2.85
CA GLU A 251 -6.90 -5.40 4.01
C GLU A 251 -8.31 -5.96 4.27
N VAL A 252 -9.32 -5.36 3.67
CA VAL A 252 -10.75 -5.59 3.95
C VAL A 252 -11.43 -6.33 2.83
N ALA A 253 -11.37 -5.82 1.60
CA ALA A 253 -12.11 -6.36 0.46
C ALA A 253 -11.38 -6.11 -0.86
N ARG A 254 -11.35 -7.13 -1.72
CA ARG A 254 -10.72 -7.08 -3.04
C ARG A 254 -11.62 -7.67 -4.12
N PHE A 255 -11.54 -7.12 -5.33
CA PHE A 255 -12.16 -7.75 -6.49
C PHE A 255 -11.30 -8.92 -7.00
N ALA A 256 -11.91 -10.10 -7.09
CA ALA A 256 -11.28 -11.24 -7.73
C ALA A 256 -11.54 -11.30 -9.25
N ASN A 257 -12.62 -10.70 -9.67
CA ASN A 257 -13.05 -10.46 -11.05
C ASN A 257 -14.10 -9.33 -11.05
N PRO A 258 -14.63 -8.88 -12.21
CA PRO A 258 -15.54 -7.73 -12.25
C PRO A 258 -16.79 -7.83 -11.38
N SER A 259 -17.23 -9.05 -11.01
CA SER A 259 -18.49 -9.30 -10.31
C SER A 259 -18.33 -10.06 -8.99
N THR A 260 -17.11 -10.42 -8.61
CA THR A 260 -16.85 -11.19 -7.37
C THR A 260 -15.94 -10.40 -6.43
N ILE A 261 -16.38 -10.26 -5.19
CA ILE A 261 -15.61 -9.58 -4.11
C ILE A 261 -15.21 -10.64 -3.08
N LEU A 262 -13.93 -10.64 -2.71
CA LEU A 262 -13.41 -11.32 -1.55
C LEU A 262 -13.44 -10.34 -0.37
N LEU A 263 -14.06 -10.75 0.74
CA LEU A 263 -14.22 -9.92 1.94
C LEU A 263 -13.66 -10.65 3.16
N ALA A 264 -12.78 -10.01 3.90
CA ALA A 264 -12.26 -10.54 5.16
C ALA A 264 -13.39 -10.88 6.15
N GLN A 265 -13.16 -11.89 6.96
CA GLN A 265 -14.09 -12.34 8.00
C GLN A 265 -13.34 -12.73 9.27
N VAL A 266 -13.67 -12.11 10.38
CA VAL A 266 -13.29 -12.65 11.69
C VAL A 266 -14.14 -13.85 11.96
N LEU A 267 -13.54 -15.00 12.28
CA LEU A 267 -14.28 -16.21 12.62
C LEU A 267 -15.05 -16.03 13.94
N PRO A 268 -16.22 -16.66 14.09
CA PRO A 268 -17.04 -16.54 15.29
C PRO A 268 -16.26 -16.87 16.58
N ASP A 269 -15.43 -17.91 16.53
CA ASP A 269 -14.62 -18.36 17.68
C ASP A 269 -13.49 -17.38 18.05
N ASP A 270 -13.06 -16.54 17.11
CA ASP A 270 -12.02 -15.50 17.34
C ASP A 270 -12.62 -14.12 17.68
N ARG A 271 -13.92 -13.95 17.51
CA ARG A 271 -14.61 -12.66 17.74
C ARG A 271 -14.31 -12.08 19.12
N ASP A 272 -14.42 -12.90 20.14
CA ASP A 272 -14.30 -12.48 21.54
C ASP A 272 -12.87 -12.66 22.11
N ALA A 273 -11.88 -13.02 21.26
CA ALA A 273 -10.50 -13.22 21.67
C ALA A 273 -9.82 -11.92 22.13
N SER A 274 -10.25 -10.77 21.62
CA SER A 274 -9.75 -9.44 22.05
C SER A 274 -10.75 -8.33 21.66
N ALA A 275 -10.62 -7.17 22.29
CA ALA A 275 -11.41 -5.99 21.92
C ALA A 275 -11.18 -5.57 20.45
N ILE A 276 -9.96 -5.75 19.93
CA ILE A 276 -9.62 -5.46 18.53
C ILE A 276 -10.34 -6.44 17.60
N SER A 277 -10.32 -7.74 17.93
CA SER A 277 -11.02 -8.75 17.14
C SER A 277 -12.54 -8.51 17.11
N GLN A 278 -13.12 -8.15 18.27
CA GLN A 278 -14.53 -7.82 18.36
C GLN A 278 -14.90 -6.59 17.50
N GLU A 279 -14.07 -5.55 17.52
CA GLU A 279 -14.30 -4.35 16.70
C GLU A 279 -14.11 -4.66 15.21
N SER A 280 -13.08 -5.42 14.80
CA SER A 280 -12.90 -5.86 13.41
C SER A 280 -14.07 -6.72 12.94
N TYR A 281 -14.57 -7.64 13.79
CA TYR A 281 -15.79 -8.41 13.49
C TYR A 281 -16.98 -7.49 13.19
N ARG A 282 -17.27 -6.53 14.09
CA ARG A 282 -18.39 -5.60 13.94
C ARG A 282 -18.27 -4.78 12.63
N ARG A 283 -17.09 -4.26 12.31
CA ARG A 283 -16.84 -3.48 11.09
C ARG A 283 -16.99 -4.31 9.82
N LEU A 284 -16.48 -5.54 9.83
CA LEU A 284 -16.57 -6.44 8.67
C LEU A 284 -18.01 -6.91 8.41
N GLU A 285 -18.83 -7.12 9.46
CA GLU A 285 -20.26 -7.42 9.29
C GLU A 285 -21.04 -6.20 8.76
N GLU A 286 -20.73 -4.99 9.22
CA GLU A 286 -21.30 -3.76 8.65
C GLU A 286 -20.93 -3.61 7.17
N ASN A 287 -19.67 -3.81 6.81
CA ASN A 287 -19.19 -3.74 5.43
C ASN A 287 -19.80 -4.86 4.56
N TYR A 288 -20.01 -6.07 5.10
CA TYR A 288 -20.74 -7.12 4.41
C TYR A 288 -22.16 -6.70 4.06
N GLY A 289 -22.89 -6.10 5.00
CA GLY A 289 -24.23 -5.57 4.73
C GLY A 289 -24.23 -4.55 3.59
N ILE A 290 -23.27 -3.62 3.58
CA ILE A 290 -23.13 -2.61 2.52
C ILE A 290 -22.86 -3.28 1.17
N LEU A 291 -21.94 -4.24 1.10
CA LEU A 291 -21.59 -4.92 -0.15
C LEU A 291 -22.72 -5.78 -0.68
N ARG A 292 -23.45 -6.51 0.20
CA ARG A 292 -24.61 -7.32 -0.15
C ARG A 292 -25.70 -6.48 -0.84
N ASP A 293 -25.91 -5.27 -0.35
CA ASP A 293 -26.95 -4.36 -0.85
C ASP A 293 -26.44 -3.45 -1.99
N SER A 294 -25.13 -3.58 -2.35
CA SER A 294 -24.51 -2.82 -3.43
C SER A 294 -24.63 -3.54 -4.79
N THR A 295 -24.50 -2.74 -5.85
CA THR A 295 -24.41 -3.24 -7.23
C THR A 295 -23.20 -2.65 -7.92
N ASP A 296 -22.80 -3.23 -9.04
CA ASP A 296 -21.77 -2.67 -9.91
C ASP A 296 -22.28 -1.39 -10.65
N GLN A 297 -21.45 -0.84 -11.53
CA GLN A 297 -21.75 0.33 -12.35
C GLN A 297 -22.93 0.14 -13.32
N ASP A 298 -23.33 -1.11 -13.57
CA ASP A 298 -24.45 -1.47 -14.46
C ASP A 298 -25.69 -1.95 -13.69
N GLY A 299 -25.69 -1.80 -12.36
CA GLY A 299 -26.80 -2.19 -11.49
C GLY A 299 -26.87 -3.69 -11.14
N LYS A 300 -25.82 -4.49 -11.43
CA LYS A 300 -25.79 -5.92 -11.14
C LYS A 300 -25.21 -6.18 -9.74
N PRO A 301 -25.78 -7.13 -8.96
CA PRO A 301 -25.25 -7.50 -7.64
C PRO A 301 -23.91 -8.23 -7.76
N PHE A 302 -23.13 -8.18 -6.69
CA PHE A 302 -21.85 -8.91 -6.58
C PHE A 302 -22.03 -10.28 -5.92
N LYS A 303 -21.22 -11.26 -6.36
CA LYS A 303 -20.93 -12.46 -5.56
C LYS A 303 -19.92 -12.06 -4.49
N ILE A 304 -20.26 -12.26 -3.21
CA ILE A 304 -19.38 -11.98 -2.08
C ILE A 304 -18.91 -13.31 -1.49
N ILE A 305 -17.59 -13.49 -1.40
CA ILE A 305 -16.96 -14.66 -0.78
C ILE A 305 -16.23 -14.18 0.47
N ARG A 306 -16.55 -14.81 1.60
CA ARG A 306 -15.94 -14.48 2.90
C ARG A 306 -14.63 -15.24 3.05
N ILE A 307 -13.55 -14.53 3.34
CA ILE A 307 -12.22 -15.11 3.57
C ILE A 307 -11.91 -14.99 5.07
N PRO A 308 -11.73 -16.12 5.78
CA PRO A 308 -11.40 -16.07 7.19
C PRO A 308 -10.08 -15.31 7.41
N MET A 309 -10.03 -14.54 8.48
CA MET A 309 -8.76 -13.95 8.95
C MET A 309 -7.99 -14.99 9.80
N PRO A 310 -6.67 -14.90 9.85
CA PRO A 310 -5.90 -15.66 10.83
C PRO A 310 -6.35 -15.31 12.25
N PRO A 311 -6.48 -16.31 13.16
CA PRO A 311 -6.88 -16.05 14.54
C PRO A 311 -5.97 -15.08 15.28
N THR A 312 -6.51 -14.28 16.20
CA THR A 312 -5.84 -13.18 16.92
C THR A 312 -4.62 -13.63 17.73
N LEU A 313 -4.58 -14.90 18.14
CA LEU A 313 -3.49 -15.47 18.95
C LEU A 313 -2.14 -15.56 18.23
N TYR A 314 -2.09 -15.39 16.89
CA TYR A 314 -0.89 -15.58 16.09
C TYR A 314 -0.18 -14.29 15.68
N GLY A 315 -0.66 -13.15 16.14
CA GLY A 315 0.03 -11.89 16.00
C GLY A 315 0.47 -11.42 17.36
N GLU A 316 1.51 -11.99 17.96
CA GLU A 316 2.11 -11.38 19.13
C GLU A 316 2.64 -10.00 18.77
N ALA A 317 2.41 -9.05 19.68
CA ALA A 317 2.79 -7.68 19.53
C ALA A 317 4.24 -7.56 19.05
N SER A 318 4.47 -6.82 17.97
CA SER A 318 5.76 -6.16 17.79
C SER A 318 6.07 -5.39 19.07
N GLY A 319 7.33 -5.21 19.42
CA GLY A 319 7.73 -4.51 20.66
C GLY A 319 7.16 -3.08 20.84
N SER A 320 6.40 -2.57 19.88
CA SER A 320 5.63 -1.33 19.90
C SER A 320 4.27 -1.46 20.60
N GLY A 321 3.81 -2.67 20.93
CA GLY A 321 2.48 -2.91 21.49
C GLY A 321 1.34 -2.88 20.45
N ASP A 322 1.62 -2.55 19.20
CA ASP A 322 0.66 -2.60 18.10
C ASP A 322 0.61 -4.02 17.52
N LYS A 323 -0.58 -4.54 17.30
CA LYS A 323 -0.74 -5.85 16.66
C LYS A 323 -0.51 -5.70 15.15
N PRO A 324 0.26 -6.61 14.50
CA PRO A 324 0.42 -6.58 13.05
C PRO A 324 -0.92 -6.79 12.37
N VAL A 325 -1.11 -6.14 11.22
CA VAL A 325 -2.26 -6.41 10.36
C VAL A 325 -2.15 -7.83 9.82
N ARG A 326 -3.23 -8.61 9.97
CA ARG A 326 -3.28 -10.02 9.60
C ARG A 326 -4.47 -10.23 8.67
N SER A 327 -4.22 -10.24 7.39
CA SER A 327 -5.30 -10.43 6.43
C SER A 327 -4.83 -11.26 5.24
N TYR A 328 -5.51 -12.37 4.94
CA TYR A 328 -5.30 -13.09 3.69
C TYR A 328 -5.82 -12.30 2.47
N ILE A 329 -6.58 -11.22 2.68
CA ILE A 329 -7.04 -10.32 1.62
C ILE A 329 -5.87 -9.49 1.07
N ASN A 330 -4.80 -9.29 1.83
CA ASN A 330 -3.61 -8.56 1.38
C ASN A 330 -2.69 -9.43 0.48
N TYR A 331 -3.28 -10.05 -0.56
CA TYR A 331 -2.57 -10.86 -1.56
C TYR A 331 -2.20 -10.02 -2.79
N ALA A 332 -1.16 -10.42 -3.51
CA ALA A 332 -0.85 -9.93 -4.85
C ALA A 332 -1.31 -10.95 -5.89
N VAL A 333 -2.04 -10.50 -6.91
CA VAL A 333 -2.42 -11.34 -8.04
C VAL A 333 -1.60 -10.95 -9.27
N THR A 334 -1.10 -11.94 -10.02
CA THR A 334 -0.35 -11.74 -11.26
C THR A 334 -0.91 -12.62 -12.38
N ASN A 335 -0.28 -12.61 -13.55
CA ASN A 335 -0.74 -13.36 -14.72
C ASN A 335 -0.89 -14.88 -14.46
N GLY A 336 -0.03 -15.47 -13.65
CA GLY A 336 -0.01 -16.90 -13.41
C GLY A 336 0.04 -17.33 -11.96
N ALA A 337 0.00 -16.37 -11.00
CA ALA A 337 0.04 -16.70 -9.59
C ALA A 337 -0.79 -15.73 -8.73
N VAL A 338 -1.18 -16.21 -7.55
CA VAL A 338 -1.64 -15.42 -6.41
C VAL A 338 -0.66 -15.64 -5.27
N LEU A 339 0.02 -14.58 -4.85
CA LEU A 339 0.93 -14.61 -3.71
C LEU A 339 0.16 -14.11 -2.49
N PHE A 340 0.07 -14.92 -1.45
CA PHE A 340 -0.64 -14.55 -0.22
C PHE A 340 0.23 -14.80 1.01
N GLN A 341 -0.13 -14.17 2.12
CA GLN A 341 0.59 -14.32 3.37
C GLN A 341 0.32 -15.71 3.98
N ASP A 342 1.39 -16.41 4.34
CA ASP A 342 1.36 -17.72 5.00
C ASP A 342 1.68 -17.52 6.47
N PHE A 343 0.71 -17.77 7.35
CA PHE A 343 0.86 -17.55 8.79
C PHE A 343 1.16 -18.84 9.56
N TRP A 344 0.86 -20.00 8.95
CA TRP A 344 1.17 -21.26 9.61
C TRP A 344 2.66 -21.62 9.50
N LYS A 345 3.23 -22.02 10.63
CA LYS A 345 4.62 -22.53 10.74
C LYS A 345 4.66 -23.74 11.65
N PRO A 346 5.68 -24.63 11.53
CA PRO A 346 5.88 -25.69 12.48
C PRO A 346 5.89 -25.19 13.94
N GLY A 347 5.09 -25.82 14.80
CA GLY A 347 4.90 -25.40 16.20
C GLY A 347 3.69 -24.49 16.43
N ARG A 348 3.03 -24.00 15.37
CA ARG A 348 1.74 -23.32 15.47
C ARG A 348 0.59 -24.34 15.41
N PRO A 349 -0.60 -24.03 16.00
CA PRO A 349 -1.73 -24.94 16.02
C PRO A 349 -2.20 -25.36 14.63
N ASP A 350 -2.62 -26.62 14.50
CA ASP A 350 -3.14 -27.18 13.24
C ASP A 350 -4.44 -26.50 12.78
N ALA A 351 -5.20 -25.89 13.70
CA ALA A 351 -6.38 -25.11 13.35
C ALA A 351 -6.04 -23.95 12.38
N LEU A 352 -4.90 -23.29 12.57
CA LEU A 352 -4.43 -22.25 11.65
C LEU A 352 -4.12 -22.83 10.27
N LYS A 353 -3.45 -24.00 10.21
CA LYS A 353 -3.17 -24.71 8.97
C LYS A 353 -4.47 -25.06 8.22
N THR A 354 -5.48 -25.51 8.96
CA THR A 354 -6.80 -25.84 8.37
C THR A 354 -7.45 -24.61 7.75
N VAL A 355 -7.45 -23.48 8.44
CA VAL A 355 -7.98 -22.21 7.91
C VAL A 355 -7.21 -21.79 6.65
N GLU A 356 -5.90 -21.92 6.68
CA GLU A 356 -5.04 -21.55 5.55
C GLU A 356 -5.26 -22.40 4.31
N GLU A 357 -5.46 -23.72 4.46
CA GLU A 357 -5.84 -24.59 3.35
C GLU A 357 -7.22 -24.23 2.77
N GLN A 358 -8.19 -23.86 3.60
CA GLN A 358 -9.50 -23.35 3.13
C GLN A 358 -9.34 -22.06 2.30
N VAL A 359 -8.44 -21.15 2.71
CA VAL A 359 -8.13 -19.94 1.95
C VAL A 359 -7.48 -20.29 0.61
N LYS A 360 -6.52 -21.21 0.60
CA LYS A 360 -5.87 -21.70 -0.63
C LYS A 360 -6.88 -22.33 -1.59
N ASP A 361 -7.79 -23.15 -1.08
CA ASP A 361 -8.86 -23.77 -1.89
C ASP A 361 -9.78 -22.71 -2.49
N THR A 362 -10.16 -21.71 -1.70
CA THR A 362 -10.95 -20.58 -2.19
C THR A 362 -10.21 -19.81 -3.30
N PHE A 363 -8.92 -19.55 -3.13
CA PHE A 363 -8.14 -18.88 -4.16
C PHE A 363 -8.00 -19.73 -5.43
N ARG A 364 -7.84 -21.06 -5.33
CA ARG A 364 -7.84 -21.96 -6.50
C ARG A 364 -9.16 -21.92 -7.26
N GLU A 365 -10.28 -21.86 -6.55
CA GLU A 365 -11.62 -21.74 -7.16
C GLU A 365 -11.80 -20.39 -7.87
N VAL A 366 -11.38 -19.30 -7.22
CA VAL A 366 -11.67 -17.93 -7.65
C VAL A 366 -10.69 -17.44 -8.73
N PHE A 367 -9.45 -17.96 -8.71
CA PHE A 367 -8.40 -17.64 -9.67
C PHE A 367 -7.94 -18.88 -10.46
N PRO A 368 -8.83 -19.46 -11.26
CA PRO A 368 -8.49 -20.69 -11.99
C PRO A 368 -7.28 -20.49 -12.92
N GLY A 369 -6.37 -21.47 -12.93
CA GLY A 369 -5.15 -21.43 -13.73
C GLY A 369 -4.02 -20.57 -13.18
N ARG A 370 -4.14 -20.07 -11.95
CA ARG A 370 -3.05 -19.42 -11.22
C ARG A 370 -2.55 -20.31 -10.09
N ASP A 371 -1.24 -20.33 -9.93
CA ASP A 371 -0.59 -20.99 -8.81
C ASP A 371 -0.84 -20.21 -7.51
N ILE A 372 -1.15 -20.90 -6.43
CA ILE A 372 -1.37 -20.28 -5.12
C ILE A 372 -0.10 -20.44 -4.28
N VAL A 373 0.59 -19.33 -4.08
CA VAL A 373 1.92 -19.28 -3.46
C VAL A 373 1.83 -18.63 -2.08
N GLY A 374 2.06 -19.41 -1.02
CA GLY A 374 2.18 -18.91 0.34
C GLY A 374 3.58 -18.33 0.59
N ILE A 375 3.65 -17.18 1.23
CA ILE A 375 4.89 -16.50 1.60
C ILE A 375 4.83 -16.10 3.06
N ASP A 376 5.84 -16.49 3.84
CA ASP A 376 6.05 -15.97 5.18
C ASP A 376 6.40 -14.48 5.09
N ALA A 377 5.41 -13.63 5.35
CA ALA A 377 5.55 -12.18 5.29
C ALA A 377 5.56 -11.51 6.68
N GLU A 378 5.75 -12.26 7.77
CA GLU A 378 5.65 -11.71 9.13
C GLU A 378 6.56 -10.52 9.39
N ASN A 379 7.78 -10.53 8.84
CA ASN A 379 8.70 -9.40 9.01
C ASN A 379 8.18 -8.12 8.33
N VAL A 380 7.42 -8.24 7.26
CA VAL A 380 6.71 -7.09 6.63
C VAL A 380 5.48 -6.72 7.45
N ASN A 381 4.71 -7.71 7.95
CA ASN A 381 3.50 -7.44 8.75
C ASN A 381 3.80 -6.63 10.01
N ARG A 382 4.97 -6.80 10.61
CA ARG A 382 5.41 -6.01 11.77
C ARG A 382 5.57 -4.51 11.47
N TRP A 383 5.78 -4.16 10.21
CA TRP A 383 5.83 -2.78 9.73
C TRP A 383 4.46 -2.22 9.34
N GLY A 384 3.39 -3.03 9.42
CA GLY A 384 2.03 -2.58 9.26
C GLY A 384 1.40 -2.80 7.89
N GLY A 385 1.90 -3.74 7.10
CA GLY A 385 1.31 -4.11 5.81
C GLY A 385 1.65 -5.54 5.42
N GLY A 386 1.34 -5.93 4.19
CA GLY A 386 1.57 -7.28 3.69
C GLY A 386 2.07 -7.30 2.24
N ILE A 387 1.89 -8.44 1.57
CA ILE A 387 2.41 -8.68 0.21
C ILE A 387 1.83 -7.68 -0.80
N HIS A 388 0.55 -7.35 -0.69
CA HIS A 388 -0.06 -6.36 -1.57
C HIS A 388 0.51 -4.96 -1.37
N CYS A 389 0.78 -4.57 -0.13
CA CYS A 389 1.30 -3.25 0.20
C CYS A 389 2.71 -2.99 -0.36
N ILE A 390 3.53 -4.04 -0.49
CA ILE A 390 4.89 -3.94 -1.05
C ILE A 390 4.94 -4.14 -2.57
N THR A 391 3.78 -4.32 -3.23
CA THR A 391 3.68 -4.58 -4.67
C THR A 391 2.71 -3.62 -5.33
N GLN A 392 3.05 -3.13 -6.54
CA GLN A 392 2.16 -2.31 -7.35
C GLN A 392 2.10 -2.87 -8.76
N HIS A 393 0.90 -3.24 -9.23
CA HIS A 393 0.73 -3.83 -10.55
C HIS A 393 0.79 -2.78 -11.67
N MET A 394 1.37 -3.16 -12.80
CA MET A 394 1.34 -2.42 -14.05
C MET A 394 0.50 -3.20 -15.08
N PRO A 395 -0.68 -2.72 -15.46
CA PRO A 395 -1.51 -3.45 -16.43
C PRO A 395 -0.84 -3.53 -17.80
N ALA A 396 -1.16 -4.59 -18.56
CA ALA A 396 -0.74 -4.67 -19.95
C ALA A 396 -1.43 -3.56 -20.74
N GLY A 397 -0.67 -2.90 -21.62
CA GLY A 397 -1.15 -1.85 -22.51
C GLY A 397 -2.08 -2.39 -23.60
#